data_32d34e926987643eeb99d5ff3800c555
#
_entry.id   32d34e926987643eeb99d5ff3800c555
#
_cell.length_a   1.000
_cell.length_b   1.000
_cell.length_c   1.000
_cell.angle_alpha   90.00
_cell.angle_beta   90.00
_cell.angle_gamma   90.00
#
_symmetry.space_group_name_H-M   'P 1'
#
loop_
_entity.id
_entity.type
_entity.pdbx_description
1 polymer ?
#
loop_
_entity_poly.entity_id
_entity_poly.type
_entity_poly.pdbx_seq_one_letter_code
_entity_poly.pdbx_strand_id
1 'polypeptide(L)'
;MQEPDNNEKEEKLPEEYRQYRKKLMRSYLQLGILVLFCTIFFWIGFNKGKMGQGISTPLQLQSAVIINKDTNNVVDFSLFWNVWDLLRDKYVDAGKLDAKTLYYGAIKGMLQATGDPYTTFFTAEENKKFNEDITGNFEGIGAELGVKGGILTVIAPLQGSPSEKVGLRSGDKIIKIDGKNASDISVEEAVNNIRGPKGTSVTLTIFREGEQDTQDITIQRDIITVKSVTIDWKENNIAYVKVTRFGEDTENGFATAISQVQAKKASGLIIDLRNNPGGYLDASIDMASKLLPEDRIVVIEESGDKSQKKMYTRGGDIASGIETVVLINEGSASASEILAGALKDNRDNITLVGKKSFGKGSVQEFVKLPQDTAAKITVARWLTPNGVQINEQGIKPDKEVDLNNDDYNNNRDPQLDAAMQTLKDKLGLK
;
A
#
# COMPACT_ATOMS: atom_id res chain seq x y z
N MET A 1 9.13 -35.72 80.97
CA MET A 1 9.51 -36.48 79.76
C MET A 1 9.97 -35.43 78.76
N GLN A 2 11.28 -35.36 78.59
CA GLN A 2 11.87 -34.45 77.55
C GLN A 2 11.75 -35.15 76.19
N GLU A 3 11.24 -34.45 75.18
CA GLU A 3 11.27 -34.94 73.80
C GLU A 3 12.73 -35.05 73.32
N PRO A 4 13.11 -36.12 72.61
CA PRO A 4 14.47 -36.27 72.12
C PRO A 4 14.75 -35.28 70.98
N ASP A 5 15.94 -34.66 71.08
CA ASP A 5 16.48 -33.69 70.18
C ASP A 5 16.48 -34.23 68.70
N ASN A 6 15.97 -33.44 67.81
CA ASN A 6 15.84 -33.80 66.35
C ASN A 6 17.21 -34.14 65.74
N ASN A 7 18.31 -33.71 66.28
CA ASN A 7 19.66 -34.01 65.80
C ASN A 7 20.09 -35.46 66.05
N GLU A 8 19.66 -36.14 67.14
CA GLU A 8 20.01 -37.57 67.41
C GLU A 8 19.26 -38.54 66.44
N LYS A 9 18.14 -38.15 65.82
CA LYS A 9 17.42 -38.97 64.82
C LYS A 9 18.07 -38.95 63.47
N GLU A 10 18.81 -37.90 63.10
CA GLU A 10 19.48 -37.80 61.80
C GLU A 10 20.78 -38.63 61.69
N GLU A 11 21.46 -38.93 62.83
CA GLU A 11 22.70 -39.71 62.84
C GLU A 11 22.50 -41.22 62.58
N LYS A 12 21.26 -41.72 62.69
CA LYS A 12 20.93 -43.16 62.51
C LYS A 12 20.49 -43.52 61.10
N LEU A 13 20.47 -42.58 60.16
CA LEU A 13 20.07 -42.84 58.78
C LEU A 13 21.28 -43.23 57.93
N PRO A 14 21.14 -44.19 56.96
CA PRO A 14 22.21 -44.56 56.06
C PRO A 14 22.77 -43.32 55.30
N GLU A 15 24.09 -43.32 55.11
CA GLU A 15 24.82 -42.19 54.53
C GLU A 15 24.29 -41.76 53.15
N GLU A 16 23.87 -42.73 52.35
CA GLU A 16 23.19 -42.48 51.05
C GLU A 16 21.88 -41.70 51.19
N TYR A 17 21.10 -41.96 52.22
CA TYR A 17 19.82 -41.27 52.46
C TYR A 17 20.05 -39.83 52.96
N ARG A 18 21.12 -39.58 53.74
CA ARG A 18 21.54 -38.23 54.13
C ARG A 18 22.02 -37.40 52.94
N GLN A 19 22.79 -38.03 52.03
CA GLN A 19 23.21 -37.37 50.80
C GLN A 19 22.04 -37.08 49.88
N TYR A 20 21.09 -37.98 49.72
CA TYR A 20 19.86 -37.80 48.92
C TYR A 20 19.00 -36.67 49.48
N ARG A 21 18.76 -36.59 50.80
CA ARG A 21 18.03 -35.47 51.44
C ARG A 21 18.75 -34.13 51.25
N LYS A 22 20.08 -34.10 51.39
CA LYS A 22 20.83 -32.83 51.16
C LYS A 22 20.72 -32.40 49.68
N LYS A 23 20.74 -33.32 48.72
CA LYS A 23 20.55 -33.04 47.29
C LYS A 23 19.13 -32.55 47.01
N LEU A 24 18.15 -33.19 47.64
CA LEU A 24 16.73 -32.81 47.50
C LEU A 24 16.47 -31.41 48.11
N MET A 25 16.99 -31.13 49.29
CA MET A 25 16.89 -29.81 49.95
C MET A 25 17.55 -28.71 49.10
N ARG A 26 18.73 -29.00 48.51
CA ARG A 26 19.37 -28.04 47.58
C ARG A 26 18.53 -27.80 46.33
N SER A 27 17.91 -28.82 45.76
CA SER A 27 17.00 -28.66 44.62
C SER A 27 15.77 -27.84 44.96
N TYR A 28 15.15 -28.08 46.13
CA TYR A 28 14.00 -27.26 46.58
C TYR A 28 14.42 -25.82 46.89
N LEU A 29 15.61 -25.60 47.44
CA LEU A 29 16.13 -24.24 47.68
C LEU A 29 16.39 -23.52 46.35
N GLN A 30 16.96 -24.22 45.37
CA GLN A 30 17.16 -23.67 44.00
C GLN A 30 15.84 -23.36 43.33
N LEU A 31 14.84 -24.24 43.45
CA LEU A 31 13.49 -24.02 42.90
C LEU A 31 12.81 -22.83 43.58
N GLY A 32 12.94 -22.71 44.92
CA GLY A 32 12.42 -21.59 45.69
C GLY A 32 13.02 -20.25 45.27
N ILE A 33 14.36 -20.23 45.04
CA ILE A 33 15.09 -19.05 44.56
C ILE A 33 14.61 -18.69 43.13
N LEU A 34 14.42 -19.67 42.25
CA LEU A 34 13.94 -19.46 40.90
C LEU A 34 12.51 -18.86 40.89
N VAL A 35 11.61 -19.40 41.70
CA VAL A 35 10.25 -18.87 41.87
C VAL A 35 10.27 -17.45 42.44
N LEU A 36 11.16 -17.17 43.39
CA LEU A 36 11.30 -15.82 43.94
C LEU A 36 11.81 -14.83 42.85
N PHE A 37 12.79 -15.22 42.06
CA PHE A 37 13.25 -14.40 40.94
C PHE A 37 12.11 -14.18 39.90
N CYS A 38 11.37 -15.20 39.50
CA CYS A 38 10.24 -15.08 38.61
C CYS A 38 9.16 -14.13 39.13
N THR A 39 8.84 -14.21 40.43
CA THR A 39 7.87 -13.31 41.06
C THR A 39 8.36 -11.86 41.13
N ILE A 40 9.66 -11.64 41.43
CA ILE A 40 10.26 -10.30 41.42
C ILE A 40 10.27 -9.70 40.02
N PHE A 41 10.70 -10.47 39.03
CA PHE A 41 10.67 -10.00 37.62
C PHE A 41 9.24 -9.77 37.10
N PHE A 42 8.31 -10.64 37.46
CA PHE A 42 6.87 -10.44 37.18
C PHE A 42 6.38 -9.13 37.82
N TRP A 43 6.72 -8.88 39.07
CA TRP A 43 6.29 -7.68 39.80
C TRP A 43 6.92 -6.40 39.24
N ILE A 44 8.21 -6.45 38.86
CA ILE A 44 8.92 -5.36 38.19
C ILE A 44 8.33 -5.14 36.78
N GLY A 45 8.07 -6.19 36.00
CA GLY A 45 7.44 -6.13 34.70
C GLY A 45 6.02 -5.58 34.78
N PHE A 46 5.24 -6.05 35.75
CA PHE A 46 3.88 -5.58 36.02
C PHE A 46 3.83 -4.11 36.44
N ASN A 47 4.75 -3.65 37.30
CA ASN A 47 4.81 -2.24 37.68
C ASN A 47 5.36 -1.35 36.55
N LYS A 48 6.35 -1.81 35.76
CA LYS A 48 6.78 -1.09 34.55
C LYS A 48 5.74 -1.10 33.48
N GLY A 49 4.97 -2.19 33.29
CA GLY A 49 3.84 -2.26 32.38
C GLY A 49 2.71 -1.30 32.79
N LYS A 50 2.47 -1.08 34.06
CA LYS A 50 1.54 -0.04 34.55
C LYS A 50 2.06 1.39 34.32
N MET A 51 3.37 1.61 34.32
CA MET A 51 3.96 2.92 33.97
C MET A 51 4.03 3.17 32.49
N GLY A 52 3.98 2.12 31.63
CA GLY A 52 3.97 2.20 30.19
C GLY A 52 2.59 2.18 29.54
N GLN A 53 1.54 1.94 30.29
CA GLN A 53 0.17 2.23 29.83
C GLN A 53 -0.05 3.73 29.98
N GLY A 54 0.37 4.48 28.97
CA GLY A 54 -0.27 5.75 28.69
C GLY A 54 -1.78 5.48 28.66
N ILE A 55 -2.45 6.15 29.56
CA ILE A 55 -3.88 6.07 29.81
C ILE A 55 -4.62 6.20 28.49
N SER A 56 -5.04 5.09 27.88
CA SER A 56 -6.20 5.10 27.01
C SER A 56 -7.43 5.22 27.91
N THR A 57 -7.62 6.39 28.50
CA THR A 57 -8.95 6.80 28.96
C THR A 57 -9.86 6.79 27.74
N PRO A 58 -11.00 6.09 27.77
CA PRO A 58 -12.03 6.35 26.77
C PRO A 58 -12.34 7.85 26.87
N LEU A 59 -12.20 8.55 25.74
CA LEU A 59 -12.60 9.94 25.62
C LEU A 59 -14.07 10.04 26.00
N GLN A 60 -14.37 10.24 27.28
CA GLN A 60 -15.59 10.92 27.68
C GLN A 60 -15.41 12.35 27.19
N LEU A 61 -16.20 12.73 26.18
CA LEU A 61 -16.40 14.10 25.73
C LEU A 61 -17.10 14.90 26.86
N GLN A 62 -16.37 15.17 27.92
CA GLN A 62 -16.63 16.35 28.76
C GLN A 62 -15.98 17.51 28.03
N SER A 63 -16.76 18.57 27.81
CA SER A 63 -16.41 19.87 27.24
C SER A 63 -14.89 20.10 27.20
N ALA A 64 -14.24 19.63 26.15
CA ALA A 64 -12.79 19.66 26.05
C ALA A 64 -12.38 21.06 25.60
N VAL A 65 -11.96 21.84 26.56
CA VAL A 65 -11.06 22.98 26.29
C VAL A 65 -9.76 22.36 25.79
N ILE A 66 -9.52 22.39 24.47
CA ILE A 66 -8.23 21.98 23.91
C ILE A 66 -7.25 23.10 24.26
N ILE A 67 -6.50 22.89 25.34
CA ILE A 67 -5.33 23.71 25.65
C ILE A 67 -4.21 23.19 24.77
N ASN A 68 -3.81 23.97 23.76
CA ASN A 68 -2.59 23.70 23.02
C ASN A 68 -1.42 23.87 23.99
N LYS A 69 -0.69 22.76 24.29
CA LYS A 69 0.39 22.76 25.29
C LYS A 69 1.58 23.66 24.93
N ASP A 70 1.73 23.98 23.64
CA ASP A 70 2.90 24.70 23.13
C ASP A 70 2.64 26.19 22.88
N THR A 71 1.41 26.63 22.97
CA THR A 71 1.05 28.05 22.84
C THR A 71 0.00 28.40 23.90
N ASN A 72 0.12 29.56 24.54
CA ASN A 72 -0.88 30.10 25.45
C ASN A 72 -2.22 30.45 24.74
N ASN A 73 -2.44 29.98 23.55
CA ASN A 73 -3.65 30.21 22.78
C ASN A 73 -4.68 29.13 23.08
N VAL A 74 -5.71 29.50 23.81
CA VAL A 74 -6.90 28.70 24.04
C VAL A 74 -7.80 28.87 22.80
N VAL A 75 -8.03 27.78 22.07
CA VAL A 75 -9.05 27.79 20.99
C VAL A 75 -10.41 27.57 21.64
N ASP A 76 -11.29 28.58 21.52
CA ASP A 76 -12.67 28.49 21.99
C ASP A 76 -13.52 27.72 20.97
N PHE A 77 -13.94 26.51 21.31
CA PHE A 77 -14.81 25.69 20.48
C PHE A 77 -16.28 26.16 20.43
N SER A 78 -16.66 27.23 21.15
CA SER A 78 -18.01 27.77 21.11
C SER A 78 -18.40 28.19 19.70
N LEU A 79 -17.48 28.78 18.92
CA LEU A 79 -17.73 29.13 17.52
C LEU A 79 -18.07 27.90 16.66
N PHE A 80 -17.38 26.79 16.87
CA PHE A 80 -17.67 25.52 16.16
C PHE A 80 -19.10 25.04 16.46
N TRP A 81 -19.48 25.02 17.73
CA TRP A 81 -20.82 24.58 18.13
C TRP A 81 -21.90 25.56 17.68
N ASN A 82 -21.64 26.88 17.68
CA ASN A 82 -22.56 27.88 17.14
C ASN A 82 -22.82 27.64 15.64
N VAL A 83 -21.79 27.34 14.85
CA VAL A 83 -21.95 26.97 13.42
C VAL A 83 -22.72 25.68 13.24
N TRP A 84 -22.46 24.68 14.08
CA TRP A 84 -23.21 23.42 14.09
C TRP A 84 -24.70 23.64 14.34
N ASP A 85 -25.05 24.43 15.35
CA ASP A 85 -26.43 24.78 15.68
C ASP A 85 -27.08 25.61 14.56
N LEU A 86 -26.38 26.56 13.96
CA LEU A 86 -26.88 27.33 12.81
C LEU A 86 -27.22 26.43 11.62
N LEU A 87 -26.41 25.43 11.32
CA LEU A 87 -26.70 24.44 10.26
C LEU A 87 -27.99 23.68 10.58
N ARG A 88 -28.12 23.20 11.80
CA ARG A 88 -29.31 22.47 12.22
C ARG A 88 -30.58 23.33 12.17
N ASP A 89 -30.47 24.60 12.56
CA ASP A 89 -31.65 25.48 12.76
C ASP A 89 -32.03 26.28 11.50
N LYS A 90 -31.06 26.55 10.60
CA LYS A 90 -31.26 27.46 9.46
C LYS A 90 -31.04 26.86 8.08
N TYR A 91 -30.36 25.69 7.99
CA TYR A 91 -30.13 25.10 6.68
C TYR A 91 -31.44 24.59 6.07
N VAL A 92 -31.70 24.96 4.81
CA VAL A 92 -32.96 24.65 4.12
C VAL A 92 -33.32 23.15 4.13
N ASP A 93 -32.33 22.28 4.01
CA ASP A 93 -32.48 20.85 4.06
C ASP A 93 -31.97 20.25 5.38
N ALA A 94 -32.16 20.92 6.52
CA ALA A 94 -31.65 20.49 7.82
C ALA A 94 -32.03 19.03 8.17
N GLY A 95 -33.21 18.56 7.74
CA GLY A 95 -33.67 17.17 7.94
C GLY A 95 -32.86 16.12 7.18
N LYS A 96 -32.01 16.51 6.23
CA LYS A 96 -31.09 15.62 5.47
C LYS A 96 -29.68 15.61 6.04
N LEU A 97 -29.40 16.48 7.04
CA LEU A 97 -28.06 16.55 7.65
C LEU A 97 -27.80 15.30 8.51
N ASP A 98 -26.72 14.60 8.19
CA ASP A 98 -26.22 13.51 9.01
C ASP A 98 -25.07 14.01 9.90
N ALA A 99 -25.22 13.85 11.21
CA ALA A 99 -24.26 14.29 12.21
C ALA A 99 -22.87 13.67 12.01
N LYS A 100 -22.81 12.41 11.57
CA LYS A 100 -21.56 11.71 11.30
C LYS A 100 -20.82 12.30 10.09
N THR A 101 -21.56 12.63 9.05
CA THR A 101 -21.03 13.30 7.86
C THR A 101 -20.45 14.68 8.19
N LEU A 102 -21.16 15.49 8.99
CA LEU A 102 -20.67 16.79 9.46
C LEU A 102 -19.41 16.65 10.32
N TYR A 103 -19.39 15.68 11.23
CA TYR A 103 -18.25 15.38 12.09
C TYR A 103 -17.01 14.98 11.26
N TYR A 104 -17.16 14.08 10.30
CA TYR A 104 -16.06 13.70 9.41
C TYR A 104 -15.61 14.84 8.51
N GLY A 105 -16.55 15.67 8.06
CA GLY A 105 -16.24 16.88 7.29
C GLY A 105 -15.37 17.86 8.08
N ALA A 106 -15.67 18.05 9.38
CA ALA A 106 -14.87 18.89 10.26
C ALA A 106 -13.44 18.35 10.44
N ILE A 107 -13.28 17.04 10.64
CA ILE A 107 -11.95 16.42 10.74
C ILE A 107 -11.18 16.57 9.42
N LYS A 108 -11.83 16.36 8.28
CA LYS A 108 -11.22 16.56 6.96
C LYS A 108 -10.77 18.01 6.79
N GLY A 109 -11.63 18.98 7.13
CA GLY A 109 -11.30 20.41 7.07
C GLY A 109 -10.11 20.79 7.94
N MET A 110 -9.99 20.21 9.14
CA MET A 110 -8.84 20.41 10.02
C MET A 110 -7.53 19.94 9.37
N LEU A 111 -7.51 18.75 8.76
CA LEU A 111 -6.33 18.26 8.07
C LEU A 111 -6.03 19.05 6.79
N GLN A 112 -7.05 19.46 6.04
CA GLN A 112 -6.88 20.31 4.85
C GLN A 112 -6.29 21.68 5.18
N ALA A 113 -6.53 22.21 6.39
CA ALA A 113 -5.96 23.47 6.84
C ALA A 113 -4.43 23.46 6.98
N THR A 114 -3.78 22.29 6.92
CA THR A 114 -2.32 22.18 6.79
C THR A 114 -1.78 22.71 5.46
N GLY A 115 -2.62 22.84 4.44
CA GLY A 115 -2.24 23.21 3.08
C GLY A 115 -1.56 22.08 2.29
N ASP A 116 -1.35 20.92 2.90
CA ASP A 116 -0.78 19.75 2.25
C ASP A 116 -1.88 18.90 1.60
N PRO A 117 -1.87 18.72 0.26
CA PRO A 117 -2.90 17.95 -0.44
C PRO A 117 -2.85 16.45 -0.14
N TYR A 118 -1.77 15.96 0.46
CA TYR A 118 -1.58 14.53 0.76
C TYR A 118 -1.96 14.17 2.19
N THR A 119 -2.08 15.17 3.09
CA THR A 119 -2.56 14.99 4.45
C THR A 119 -4.09 14.97 4.44
N THR A 120 -4.69 13.82 4.79
CA THR A 120 -6.14 13.64 4.69
C THR A 120 -6.67 12.62 5.70
N PHE A 121 -7.97 12.74 5.99
CA PHE A 121 -8.73 11.77 6.78
C PHE A 121 -9.49 10.83 5.85
N PHE A 122 -9.52 9.56 6.22
CA PHE A 122 -10.30 8.51 5.56
C PHE A 122 -11.45 8.07 6.47
N THR A 123 -12.67 8.12 5.98
CA THR A 123 -13.79 7.38 6.56
C THR A 123 -13.53 5.88 6.47
N ALA A 124 -14.32 5.04 7.16
CA ALA A 124 -14.17 3.58 7.09
C ALA A 124 -14.26 3.04 5.64
N GLU A 125 -15.18 3.62 4.85
CA GLU A 125 -15.37 3.23 3.45
C GLU A 125 -14.17 3.65 2.58
N GLU A 126 -13.70 4.90 2.71
CA GLU A 126 -12.51 5.38 2.00
C GLU A 126 -11.25 4.63 2.40
N ASN A 127 -11.12 4.27 3.69
CA ASN A 127 -10.02 3.46 4.19
C ASN A 127 -10.04 2.05 3.60
N LYS A 128 -11.22 1.41 3.53
CA LYS A 128 -11.38 0.11 2.88
C LYS A 128 -10.96 0.19 1.41
N LYS A 129 -11.47 1.17 0.66
CA LYS A 129 -11.12 1.37 -0.76
C LYS A 129 -9.61 1.62 -0.95
N PHE A 130 -9.00 2.43 -0.10
CA PHE A 130 -7.57 2.70 -0.14
C PHE A 130 -6.73 1.42 0.08
N ASN A 131 -7.13 0.57 1.03
CA ASN A 131 -6.47 -0.70 1.28
C ASN A 131 -6.65 -1.67 0.09
N GLU A 132 -7.85 -1.74 -0.50
CA GLU A 132 -8.11 -2.53 -1.71
C GLU A 132 -7.21 -2.11 -2.87
N ASP A 133 -7.05 -0.81 -3.09
CA ASP A 133 -6.23 -0.26 -4.18
C ASP A 133 -4.74 -0.60 -3.99
N ILE A 134 -4.23 -0.51 -2.76
CA ILE A 134 -2.82 -0.85 -2.47
C ILE A 134 -2.58 -2.35 -2.55
N THR A 135 -3.43 -3.16 -1.93
CA THR A 135 -3.27 -4.62 -1.95
C THR A 135 -3.57 -5.21 -3.32
N GLY A 136 -4.38 -4.53 -4.13
CA GLY A 136 -4.89 -5.03 -5.41
C GLY A 136 -5.92 -6.14 -5.24
N ASN A 137 -6.44 -6.31 -4.03
CA ASN A 137 -7.50 -7.26 -3.70
C ASN A 137 -8.78 -6.47 -3.46
N PHE A 138 -9.82 -6.76 -4.24
CA PHE A 138 -11.14 -6.17 -4.04
C PHE A 138 -12.23 -7.19 -4.28
N GLU A 139 -13.40 -6.95 -3.70
CA GLU A 139 -14.55 -7.82 -3.87
C GLU A 139 -15.41 -7.36 -5.05
N GLY A 140 -15.62 -8.25 -6.02
CA GLY A 140 -16.36 -7.91 -7.23
C GLY A 140 -16.40 -9.02 -8.26
N ILE A 141 -16.61 -8.66 -9.52
CA ILE A 141 -16.75 -9.62 -10.64
C ILE A 141 -15.45 -9.82 -11.45
N GLY A 142 -14.48 -8.91 -11.33
CA GLY A 142 -13.20 -8.98 -12.05
C GLY A 142 -13.32 -8.66 -13.54
N ALA A 143 -13.85 -7.49 -13.87
CA ALA A 143 -13.86 -6.95 -15.22
C ALA A 143 -13.34 -5.51 -15.24
N GLU A 144 -12.59 -5.17 -16.26
CA GLU A 144 -12.24 -3.79 -16.58
C GLU A 144 -13.37 -3.15 -17.36
N LEU A 145 -13.81 -1.96 -16.92
CA LEU A 145 -14.91 -1.22 -17.50
C LEU A 145 -14.43 0.12 -18.04
N GLY A 146 -15.07 0.58 -19.10
CA GLY A 146 -14.82 1.90 -19.67
C GLY A 146 -16.04 2.40 -20.42
N VAL A 147 -15.92 3.59 -21.05
CA VAL A 147 -16.95 4.14 -21.93
C VAL A 147 -16.46 4.06 -23.36
N LYS A 148 -17.26 3.44 -24.25
CA LYS A 148 -16.98 3.38 -25.69
C LYS A 148 -18.22 3.86 -26.46
N GLY A 149 -18.05 4.92 -27.25
CA GLY A 149 -19.18 5.52 -27.95
C GLY A 149 -20.29 6.05 -27.02
N GLY A 150 -19.93 6.54 -25.82
CA GLY A 150 -20.89 7.03 -24.82
C GLY A 150 -21.61 5.93 -24.03
N ILE A 151 -21.26 4.65 -24.22
CA ILE A 151 -21.92 3.51 -23.56
C ILE A 151 -20.93 2.81 -22.64
N LEU A 152 -21.36 2.49 -21.42
CA LEU A 152 -20.59 1.69 -20.48
C LEU A 152 -20.29 0.31 -21.10
N THR A 153 -19.04 -0.05 -21.21
CA THR A 153 -18.60 -1.22 -21.97
C THR A 153 -17.56 -2.01 -21.18
N VAL A 154 -17.62 -3.32 -21.26
CA VAL A 154 -16.58 -4.22 -20.77
C VAL A 154 -15.35 -4.10 -21.67
N ILE A 155 -14.26 -3.57 -21.14
CA ILE A 155 -12.97 -3.50 -21.84
C ILE A 155 -12.37 -4.90 -21.91
N ALA A 156 -12.25 -5.57 -20.75
CA ALA A 156 -11.82 -6.97 -20.67
C ALA A 156 -12.27 -7.61 -19.36
N PRO A 157 -12.73 -8.87 -19.35
CA PRO A 157 -12.77 -9.68 -18.14
C PRO A 157 -11.34 -10.02 -17.71
N LEU A 158 -11.09 -10.05 -16.41
CA LEU A 158 -9.79 -10.45 -15.87
C LEU A 158 -9.65 -11.97 -15.89
N GLN A 159 -8.48 -12.44 -16.24
CA GLN A 159 -8.20 -13.87 -16.33
C GLN A 159 -8.49 -14.61 -15.01
N GLY A 160 -9.25 -15.70 -15.07
CA GLY A 160 -9.65 -16.52 -13.92
C GLY A 160 -10.77 -15.93 -13.07
N SER A 161 -11.25 -14.72 -13.40
CA SER A 161 -12.29 -14.02 -12.64
C SER A 161 -13.69 -14.62 -12.79
N PRO A 162 -14.63 -14.28 -11.89
CA PRO A 162 -16.03 -14.63 -12.05
C PRO A 162 -16.65 -14.17 -13.37
N SER A 163 -16.31 -12.96 -13.83
CA SER A 163 -16.83 -12.42 -15.10
C SER A 163 -16.39 -13.25 -16.33
N GLU A 164 -15.13 -13.69 -16.34
CA GLU A 164 -14.64 -14.57 -17.42
C GLU A 164 -15.35 -15.93 -17.40
N LYS A 165 -15.49 -16.52 -16.20
CA LYS A 165 -16.14 -17.85 -16.03
C LYS A 165 -17.58 -17.90 -16.51
N VAL A 166 -18.34 -16.80 -16.40
CA VAL A 166 -19.73 -16.72 -16.90
C VAL A 166 -19.81 -16.28 -18.37
N GLY A 167 -18.66 -16.06 -19.03
CA GLY A 167 -18.60 -15.76 -20.46
C GLY A 167 -18.87 -14.29 -20.81
N LEU A 168 -18.63 -13.36 -19.86
CA LEU A 168 -18.57 -11.93 -20.19
C LEU A 168 -17.39 -11.69 -21.13
N ARG A 169 -17.55 -10.80 -22.13
CA ARG A 169 -16.56 -10.59 -23.21
C ARG A 169 -16.18 -9.13 -23.36
N SER A 170 -15.00 -8.89 -23.88
CA SER A 170 -14.60 -7.56 -24.35
C SER A 170 -15.59 -7.07 -25.40
N GLY A 171 -16.03 -5.81 -25.28
CA GLY A 171 -17.01 -5.19 -26.15
C GLY A 171 -18.47 -5.35 -25.71
N ASP A 172 -18.78 -6.16 -24.68
CA ASP A 172 -20.13 -6.24 -24.14
C ASP A 172 -20.56 -4.87 -23.58
N LYS A 173 -21.66 -4.32 -24.10
CA LYS A 173 -22.21 -3.03 -23.68
C LYS A 173 -23.15 -3.27 -22.50
N ILE A 174 -22.90 -2.63 -21.37
CA ILE A 174 -23.71 -2.79 -20.14
C ILE A 174 -24.88 -1.81 -20.21
N ILE A 175 -26.09 -2.34 -20.33
CA ILE A 175 -27.33 -1.57 -20.43
C ILE A 175 -27.98 -1.37 -19.07
N LYS A 176 -27.95 -2.41 -18.19
CA LYS A 176 -28.49 -2.34 -16.83
C LYS A 176 -27.59 -3.06 -15.85
N ILE A 177 -27.61 -2.60 -14.60
CA ILE A 177 -26.99 -3.22 -13.43
C ILE A 177 -28.09 -3.45 -12.41
N ASP A 178 -28.33 -4.70 -12.03
CA ASP A 178 -29.43 -5.10 -11.13
C ASP A 178 -30.79 -4.48 -11.53
N GLY A 179 -31.10 -4.50 -12.84
CA GLY A 179 -32.32 -3.96 -13.43
C GLY A 179 -32.38 -2.43 -13.57
N LYS A 180 -31.41 -1.68 -13.01
CA LYS A 180 -31.32 -0.22 -13.13
C LYS A 180 -30.55 0.17 -14.40
N ASN A 181 -31.04 1.19 -15.10
CA ASN A 181 -30.39 1.68 -16.31
C ASN A 181 -28.97 2.20 -16.02
N ALA A 182 -28.00 1.84 -16.89
CA ALA A 182 -26.59 2.21 -16.76
C ALA A 182 -26.15 3.29 -17.78
N SER A 183 -27.08 3.89 -18.55
CA SER A 183 -26.73 4.84 -19.62
C SER A 183 -26.27 6.21 -19.07
N ASP A 184 -26.73 6.61 -17.88
CA ASP A 184 -26.54 7.97 -17.36
C ASP A 184 -25.61 8.01 -16.14
N ILE A 185 -24.95 6.90 -15.81
CA ILE A 185 -24.05 6.81 -14.65
C ILE A 185 -22.58 6.87 -15.11
N SER A 186 -21.72 7.42 -14.26
CA SER A 186 -20.28 7.42 -14.48
C SER A 186 -19.69 5.99 -14.37
N VAL A 187 -18.51 5.77 -14.95
CA VAL A 187 -17.79 4.47 -14.77
C VAL A 187 -17.56 4.18 -13.28
N GLU A 188 -17.23 5.19 -12.50
CA GLU A 188 -17.00 5.03 -11.06
C GLU A 188 -18.28 4.59 -10.32
N GLU A 189 -19.41 5.19 -10.64
CA GLU A 189 -20.71 4.81 -10.07
C GLU A 189 -21.10 3.38 -10.51
N ALA A 190 -20.88 3.03 -11.78
CA ALA A 190 -21.10 1.67 -12.26
C ALA A 190 -20.23 0.65 -11.53
N VAL A 191 -18.94 0.95 -11.32
CA VAL A 191 -18.00 0.11 -10.56
C VAL A 191 -18.49 -0.07 -9.11
N ASN A 192 -18.97 1.00 -8.45
CA ASN A 192 -19.49 0.93 -7.09
C ASN A 192 -20.76 0.06 -7.02
N ASN A 193 -21.65 0.12 -8.02
CA ASN A 193 -22.86 -0.71 -8.09
C ASN A 193 -22.54 -2.18 -8.41
N ILE A 194 -21.50 -2.46 -9.18
CA ILE A 194 -21.09 -3.80 -9.57
C ILE A 194 -20.27 -4.48 -8.45
N ARG A 195 -19.40 -3.74 -7.73
CA ARG A 195 -18.69 -4.25 -6.56
C ARG A 195 -19.65 -4.63 -5.44
N GLY A 196 -19.20 -5.42 -4.51
CA GLY A 196 -19.96 -5.82 -3.32
C GLY A 196 -19.39 -7.08 -2.68
N PRO A 197 -19.92 -7.48 -1.50
CA PRO A 197 -19.36 -8.57 -0.71
C PRO A 197 -19.23 -9.88 -1.47
N LYS A 198 -18.14 -10.59 -1.27
CA LYS A 198 -17.93 -11.96 -1.77
C LYS A 198 -19.13 -12.84 -1.50
N GLY A 199 -19.53 -13.63 -2.48
CA GLY A 199 -20.66 -14.56 -2.41
C GLY A 199 -22.00 -13.94 -2.75
N THR A 200 -22.14 -12.60 -2.78
CA THR A 200 -23.33 -11.93 -3.33
C THR A 200 -23.29 -11.94 -4.84
N SER A 201 -24.42 -11.66 -5.50
CA SER A 201 -24.51 -11.64 -6.96
C SER A 201 -24.84 -10.25 -7.48
N VAL A 202 -24.46 -9.96 -8.71
CA VAL A 202 -24.92 -8.83 -9.51
C VAL A 202 -25.41 -9.36 -10.86
N THR A 203 -26.48 -8.78 -11.39
CA THR A 203 -26.98 -9.11 -12.73
C THR A 203 -26.70 -7.96 -13.68
N LEU A 204 -25.94 -8.23 -14.74
CA LEU A 204 -25.67 -7.29 -15.81
C LEU A 204 -26.56 -7.64 -17.01
N THR A 205 -27.41 -6.69 -17.43
CA THR A 205 -28.08 -6.78 -18.75
C THR A 205 -27.10 -6.21 -19.76
N ILE A 206 -26.59 -7.03 -20.66
CA ILE A 206 -25.64 -6.65 -21.70
C ILE A 206 -26.24 -6.70 -23.09
N PHE A 207 -25.69 -5.88 -23.99
CA PHE A 207 -25.88 -6.01 -25.43
C PHE A 207 -24.54 -6.40 -26.07
N ARG A 208 -24.53 -7.50 -26.78
CA ARG A 208 -23.34 -8.03 -27.47
C ARG A 208 -23.47 -7.81 -28.99
N GLU A 209 -22.45 -7.26 -29.58
CA GLU A 209 -22.43 -7.02 -31.03
C GLU A 209 -22.57 -8.33 -31.79
N GLY A 210 -23.50 -8.35 -32.78
CA GLY A 210 -23.87 -9.54 -33.54
C GLY A 210 -25.04 -10.32 -32.96
N GLU A 211 -25.56 -9.96 -31.80
CA GLU A 211 -26.78 -10.53 -31.22
C GLU A 211 -27.96 -9.57 -31.40
N GLN A 212 -29.19 -10.11 -31.49
CA GLN A 212 -30.39 -9.30 -31.71
C GLN A 212 -30.97 -8.74 -30.44
N ASP A 213 -30.85 -9.49 -29.35
CA ASP A 213 -31.45 -9.17 -28.05
C ASP A 213 -30.37 -8.94 -26.96
N THR A 214 -30.78 -8.25 -25.91
CA THR A 214 -29.97 -8.15 -24.67
C THR A 214 -30.07 -9.45 -23.89
N GLN A 215 -29.00 -9.78 -23.14
CA GLN A 215 -28.98 -10.93 -22.26
C GLN A 215 -28.63 -10.51 -20.83
N ASP A 216 -29.25 -11.19 -19.86
CA ASP A 216 -28.96 -11.03 -18.46
C ASP A 216 -27.90 -12.04 -18.03
N ILE A 217 -26.78 -11.54 -17.52
CA ILE A 217 -25.69 -12.36 -16.97
C ILE A 217 -25.59 -12.10 -15.49
N THR A 218 -25.94 -13.12 -14.69
CA THR A 218 -25.78 -13.07 -13.22
C THR A 218 -24.41 -13.58 -12.84
N ILE A 219 -23.65 -12.76 -12.09
CA ILE A 219 -22.27 -13.00 -11.73
C ILE A 219 -22.13 -12.99 -10.21
N GLN A 220 -21.68 -14.09 -9.65
CA GLN A 220 -21.36 -14.15 -8.22
C GLN A 220 -20.05 -13.43 -7.95
N ARG A 221 -20.05 -12.48 -7.02
CA ARG A 221 -18.87 -11.73 -6.62
C ARG A 221 -17.90 -12.62 -5.85
N ASP A 222 -16.59 -12.40 -6.08
CA ASP A 222 -15.50 -13.06 -5.37
C ASP A 222 -14.38 -12.06 -5.07
N ILE A 223 -13.36 -12.50 -4.35
CA ILE A 223 -12.13 -11.72 -4.18
C ILE A 223 -11.38 -11.75 -5.52
N ILE A 224 -11.16 -10.59 -6.07
CA ILE A 224 -10.39 -10.37 -7.30
C ILE A 224 -8.99 -9.93 -6.91
N THR A 225 -7.98 -10.64 -7.37
CA THR A 225 -6.58 -10.25 -7.20
C THR A 225 -6.02 -9.80 -8.54
N VAL A 226 -5.65 -8.53 -8.63
CA VAL A 226 -4.97 -7.97 -9.80
C VAL A 226 -3.47 -8.04 -9.56
N LYS A 227 -2.74 -8.75 -10.40
CA LYS A 227 -1.29 -8.82 -10.30
C LYS A 227 -0.66 -7.45 -10.52
N SER A 228 0.23 -7.06 -9.61
CA SER A 228 0.98 -5.80 -9.75
C SER A 228 2.11 -5.90 -10.77
N VAL A 229 2.64 -7.10 -11.02
CA VAL A 229 3.76 -7.35 -11.93
C VAL A 229 3.36 -8.35 -13.00
N THR A 230 3.61 -7.99 -14.24
CA THR A 230 3.46 -8.88 -15.40
C THR A 230 4.75 -8.86 -16.22
N ILE A 231 5.06 -9.97 -16.88
CA ILE A 231 6.19 -10.08 -17.79
C ILE A 231 5.71 -10.52 -19.18
N ASP A 232 6.21 -9.86 -20.20
CA ASP A 232 6.04 -10.20 -21.61
C ASP A 232 7.40 -10.20 -22.32
N TRP A 233 7.48 -10.78 -23.50
CA TRP A 233 8.72 -10.91 -24.26
C TRP A 233 8.59 -10.20 -25.58
N LYS A 234 9.53 -9.30 -25.83
CA LYS A 234 9.63 -8.57 -27.09
C LYS A 234 10.66 -9.22 -28.02
N GLU A 235 10.73 -8.73 -29.24
CA GLU A 235 11.76 -9.16 -30.19
C GLU A 235 13.17 -9.06 -29.60
N ASN A 236 14.12 -9.80 -30.19
CA ASN A 236 15.49 -9.88 -29.71
C ASN A 236 15.66 -10.39 -28.27
N ASN A 237 14.69 -11.18 -27.77
CA ASN A 237 14.70 -11.74 -26.41
C ASN A 237 14.79 -10.64 -25.32
N ILE A 238 14.14 -9.49 -25.55
CA ILE A 238 14.04 -8.41 -24.57
C ILE A 238 12.85 -8.70 -23.65
N ALA A 239 13.11 -8.72 -22.34
CA ALA A 239 12.07 -8.86 -21.33
C ALA A 239 11.38 -7.51 -21.09
N TYR A 240 10.05 -7.49 -21.09
CA TYR A 240 9.20 -6.35 -20.75
C TYR A 240 8.43 -6.66 -19.48
N VAL A 241 8.80 -5.99 -18.38
CA VAL A 241 8.19 -6.15 -17.07
C VAL A 241 7.38 -4.90 -16.75
N LYS A 242 6.06 -5.04 -16.71
CA LYS A 242 5.17 -3.94 -16.33
C LYS A 242 4.82 -4.06 -14.85
N VAL A 243 4.98 -2.95 -14.13
CA VAL A 243 4.64 -2.83 -12.70
C VAL A 243 3.57 -1.75 -12.56
N THR A 244 2.36 -2.14 -12.18
CA THR A 244 1.20 -1.25 -12.13
C THR A 244 0.97 -0.57 -10.77
N ARG A 245 1.51 -1.16 -9.71
CA ARG A 245 1.53 -0.62 -8.33
C ARG A 245 2.62 -1.31 -7.51
N PHE A 246 2.93 -0.78 -6.35
CA PHE A 246 3.81 -1.40 -5.35
C PHE A 246 2.95 -1.96 -4.19
N GLY A 247 2.37 -3.14 -4.41
CA GLY A 247 1.50 -3.86 -3.47
C GLY A 247 2.22 -5.00 -2.76
N GLU A 248 1.45 -5.79 -1.98
CA GLU A 248 1.97 -6.97 -1.25
C GLU A 248 2.50 -8.07 -2.17
N ASP A 249 1.94 -8.18 -3.38
CA ASP A 249 2.32 -9.17 -4.39
C ASP A 249 3.55 -8.76 -5.22
N THR A 250 4.01 -7.50 -5.12
CA THR A 250 5.01 -6.93 -6.03
C THR A 250 6.39 -7.56 -5.84
N GLU A 251 6.84 -7.77 -4.61
CA GLU A 251 8.14 -8.40 -4.33
C GLU A 251 8.24 -9.78 -5.00
N ASN A 252 7.26 -10.65 -4.71
CA ASN A 252 7.23 -12.01 -5.24
C ASN A 252 7.02 -12.03 -6.77
N GLY A 253 6.14 -11.15 -7.27
CA GLY A 253 5.88 -11.01 -8.70
C GLY A 253 7.13 -10.58 -9.46
N PHE A 254 7.84 -9.57 -8.95
CA PHE A 254 9.08 -9.09 -9.57
C PHE A 254 10.22 -10.10 -9.45
N ALA A 255 10.41 -10.75 -8.30
CA ALA A 255 11.40 -11.81 -8.14
C ALA A 255 11.17 -12.95 -9.14
N THR A 256 9.90 -13.33 -9.36
CA THR A 256 9.53 -14.34 -10.36
C THR A 256 9.85 -13.86 -11.78
N ALA A 257 9.55 -12.60 -12.11
CA ALA A 257 9.87 -12.03 -13.41
C ALA A 257 11.37 -12.01 -13.67
N ILE A 258 12.19 -11.56 -12.70
CA ILE A 258 13.64 -11.54 -12.80
C ILE A 258 14.23 -12.94 -12.92
N SER A 259 13.68 -13.93 -12.22
CA SER A 259 14.10 -15.34 -12.39
C SER A 259 13.87 -15.84 -13.82
N GLN A 260 12.77 -15.44 -14.46
CA GLN A 260 12.52 -15.76 -15.88
C GLN A 260 13.49 -15.02 -16.81
N VAL A 261 13.79 -13.73 -16.52
CA VAL A 261 14.79 -12.94 -17.25
C VAL A 261 16.13 -13.67 -17.29
N GLN A 262 16.57 -14.18 -16.14
CA GLN A 262 17.82 -14.95 -16.03
C GLN A 262 17.74 -16.32 -16.74
N ALA A 263 16.68 -17.08 -16.49
CA ALA A 263 16.52 -18.43 -17.05
C ALA A 263 16.50 -18.40 -18.58
N LYS A 264 15.87 -17.38 -19.18
CA LYS A 264 15.84 -17.17 -20.63
C LYS A 264 17.04 -16.41 -21.17
N LYS A 265 17.97 -15.97 -20.31
CA LYS A 265 19.13 -15.16 -20.68
C LYS A 265 18.71 -13.96 -21.53
N ALA A 266 17.79 -13.17 -21.01
CA ALA A 266 17.29 -11.99 -21.71
C ALA A 266 18.44 -11.09 -22.17
N SER A 267 18.35 -10.56 -23.39
CA SER A 267 19.36 -9.65 -23.93
C SER A 267 19.30 -8.29 -23.26
N GLY A 268 18.11 -7.84 -22.89
CA GLY A 268 17.87 -6.57 -22.21
C GLY A 268 16.56 -6.63 -21.40
N LEU A 269 16.34 -5.63 -20.56
CA LEU A 269 15.20 -5.51 -19.68
C LEU A 269 14.52 -4.13 -19.85
N ILE A 270 13.21 -4.13 -20.03
CA ILE A 270 12.37 -2.93 -19.92
C ILE A 270 11.53 -3.06 -18.67
N ILE A 271 11.58 -2.08 -17.78
CA ILE A 271 10.70 -1.96 -16.60
C ILE A 271 9.74 -0.82 -16.88
N ASP A 272 8.44 -1.12 -17.00
CA ASP A 272 7.41 -0.10 -17.25
C ASP A 272 6.72 0.32 -15.95
N LEU A 273 7.01 1.54 -15.52
CA LEU A 273 6.43 2.21 -14.35
C LEU A 273 5.41 3.30 -14.75
N ARG A 274 5.04 3.40 -16.02
CA ARG A 274 4.07 4.40 -16.48
C ARG A 274 2.72 4.17 -15.83
N ASN A 275 2.07 5.26 -15.42
CA ASN A 275 0.77 5.26 -14.73
C ASN A 275 0.77 4.44 -13.42
N ASN A 276 1.93 4.23 -12.81
CA ASN A 276 2.06 3.57 -11.52
C ASN A 276 2.09 4.60 -10.39
N PRO A 277 1.03 4.74 -9.58
CA PRO A 277 0.94 5.77 -8.55
C PRO A 277 1.83 5.52 -7.32
N GLY A 278 2.58 4.40 -7.32
CA GLY A 278 3.42 3.97 -6.21
C GLY A 278 2.77 2.89 -5.35
N GLY A 279 2.93 2.99 -4.05
CA GLY A 279 2.46 2.03 -3.05
C GLY A 279 3.46 1.85 -1.92
N TYR A 280 3.72 0.61 -1.51
CA TYR A 280 4.62 0.31 -0.40
C TYR A 280 6.08 0.64 -0.73
N LEU A 281 6.72 1.37 0.19
CA LEU A 281 8.14 1.69 0.13
C LEU A 281 9.01 0.43 0.10
N ASP A 282 8.72 -0.53 0.98
CA ASP A 282 9.49 -1.78 1.07
C ASP A 282 9.51 -2.52 -0.27
N ALA A 283 8.40 -2.57 -0.99
CA ALA A 283 8.34 -3.19 -2.32
C ALA A 283 9.27 -2.51 -3.33
N SER A 284 9.43 -1.18 -3.27
CA SER A 284 10.39 -0.46 -4.12
C SER A 284 11.84 -0.74 -3.74
N ILE A 285 12.14 -0.87 -2.45
CA ILE A 285 13.46 -1.26 -1.94
C ILE A 285 13.80 -2.69 -2.37
N ASP A 286 12.85 -3.62 -2.26
CA ASP A 286 13.06 -5.03 -2.66
C ASP A 286 13.27 -5.16 -4.17
N MET A 287 12.53 -4.40 -4.99
CA MET A 287 12.79 -4.33 -6.44
C MET A 287 14.17 -3.73 -6.74
N ALA A 288 14.53 -2.62 -6.09
CA ALA A 288 15.86 -2.01 -6.24
C ALA A 288 16.97 -3.00 -5.86
N SER A 289 16.76 -3.81 -4.82
CA SER A 289 17.71 -4.83 -4.34
C SER A 289 17.97 -5.96 -5.34
N LYS A 290 17.03 -6.23 -6.27
CA LYS A 290 17.24 -7.20 -7.37
C LYS A 290 18.04 -6.62 -8.52
N LEU A 291 18.15 -5.30 -8.58
CA LEU A 291 18.74 -4.54 -9.70
C LEU A 291 20.02 -3.83 -9.33
N LEU A 292 20.29 -3.62 -8.04
CA LEU A 292 21.46 -2.89 -7.53
C LEU A 292 22.29 -3.79 -6.60
N PRO A 293 23.61 -3.58 -6.54
CA PRO A 293 24.45 -4.21 -5.53
C PRO A 293 23.97 -3.94 -4.10
N GLU A 294 24.43 -4.75 -3.16
CA GLU A 294 24.17 -4.54 -1.73
C GLU A 294 24.72 -3.21 -1.24
N ASP A 295 24.13 -2.68 -0.17
CA ASP A 295 24.53 -1.43 0.49
C ASP A 295 24.47 -0.16 -0.40
N ARG A 296 23.67 -0.18 -1.46
CA ARG A 296 23.38 1.03 -2.23
C ARG A 296 22.21 1.80 -1.61
N ILE A 297 22.34 3.11 -1.51
CA ILE A 297 21.23 3.95 -1.05
C ILE A 297 20.11 3.88 -2.11
N VAL A 298 18.91 3.52 -1.66
CA VAL A 298 17.70 3.53 -2.49
C VAL A 298 17.00 4.87 -2.39
N VAL A 299 16.89 5.40 -1.18
CA VAL A 299 16.18 6.66 -0.91
C VAL A 299 16.65 7.23 0.43
N ILE A 300 16.58 8.56 0.56
CA ILE A 300 16.84 9.27 1.81
C ILE A 300 15.52 9.91 2.26
N GLU A 301 15.12 9.62 3.51
CA GLU A 301 14.00 10.27 4.20
C GLU A 301 14.54 11.47 4.97
N GLU A 302 14.05 12.68 4.67
CA GLU A 302 14.38 13.91 5.36
C GLU A 302 13.18 14.41 6.16
N SER A 303 13.31 14.43 7.50
CA SER A 303 12.30 14.94 8.42
C SER A 303 12.25 16.47 8.45
N GLY A 304 11.23 17.03 9.11
CA GLY A 304 11.06 18.48 9.24
C GLY A 304 12.22 19.21 9.95
N ASP A 305 12.92 18.53 10.85
CA ASP A 305 14.11 19.00 11.57
C ASP A 305 15.42 18.83 10.76
N LYS A 306 15.33 18.42 9.49
CA LYS A 306 16.45 18.12 8.60
C LYS A 306 17.26 16.88 8.95
N SER A 307 16.83 16.08 9.93
CA SER A 307 17.42 14.77 10.16
C SER A 307 17.16 13.86 8.95
N GLN A 308 18.14 13.03 8.61
CA GLN A 308 18.07 12.17 7.44
C GLN A 308 18.24 10.71 7.83
N LYS A 309 17.36 9.87 7.29
CA LYS A 309 17.43 8.41 7.39
C LYS A 309 17.63 7.83 5.99
N LYS A 310 18.74 7.12 5.79
CA LYS A 310 19.06 6.46 4.53
C LYS A 310 18.52 5.05 4.54
N MET A 311 17.91 4.63 3.42
CA MET A 311 17.44 3.27 3.21
C MET A 311 18.27 2.64 2.10
N TYR A 312 18.67 1.39 2.34
CA TYR A 312 19.65 0.70 1.52
C TYR A 312 19.04 -0.54 0.85
N THR A 313 19.67 -0.97 -0.25
CA THR A 313 19.39 -2.28 -0.84
C THR A 313 19.73 -3.41 0.16
N ARG A 314 18.99 -4.51 0.04
CA ARG A 314 19.07 -5.67 0.94
C ARG A 314 19.87 -6.84 0.32
N GLY A 315 20.63 -6.55 -0.74
CA GLY A 315 21.38 -7.56 -1.50
C GLY A 315 20.55 -8.30 -2.56
N GLY A 316 21.22 -9.12 -3.35
CA GLY A 316 20.57 -9.95 -4.36
C GLY A 316 20.49 -9.36 -5.76
N ASP A 317 21.48 -8.58 -6.16
CA ASP A 317 21.60 -7.88 -7.45
C ASP A 317 21.69 -8.81 -8.69
N ILE A 318 20.81 -9.76 -8.74
CA ILE A 318 20.80 -10.82 -9.75
C ILE A 318 20.57 -10.33 -11.19
N ALA A 319 20.19 -9.09 -11.36
CA ALA A 319 19.96 -8.46 -12.66
C ALA A 319 20.77 -7.17 -12.85
N SER A 320 21.78 -6.88 -12.02
CA SER A 320 22.57 -5.64 -12.10
C SER A 320 23.39 -5.51 -13.39
N GLY A 321 23.78 -6.63 -13.99
CA GLY A 321 24.57 -6.67 -15.23
C GLY A 321 23.78 -6.50 -16.52
N ILE A 322 22.42 -6.53 -16.48
CA ILE A 322 21.61 -6.45 -17.68
C ILE A 322 21.33 -4.99 -18.10
N GLU A 323 21.51 -4.67 -19.39
CA GLU A 323 21.07 -3.38 -19.93
C GLU A 323 19.58 -3.18 -19.69
N THR A 324 19.22 -2.08 -19.04
CA THR A 324 17.87 -1.85 -18.58
C THR A 324 17.36 -0.47 -19.02
N VAL A 325 16.14 -0.45 -19.54
CA VAL A 325 15.39 0.79 -19.76
C VAL A 325 14.21 0.83 -18.78
N VAL A 326 14.01 1.99 -18.15
CA VAL A 326 12.85 2.23 -17.28
C VAL A 326 11.95 3.25 -17.96
N LEU A 327 10.69 2.86 -18.19
CA LEU A 327 9.65 3.75 -18.72
C LEU A 327 8.96 4.45 -17.57
N ILE A 328 8.90 5.78 -17.63
CA ILE A 328 8.20 6.65 -16.67
C ILE A 328 7.33 7.68 -17.39
N ASN A 329 6.28 8.16 -16.73
CA ASN A 329 5.46 9.27 -17.18
C ASN A 329 4.88 10.06 -16.01
N GLU A 330 4.03 11.03 -16.29
CA GLU A 330 3.38 11.91 -15.30
C GLU A 330 2.50 11.13 -14.28
N GLY A 331 2.12 9.89 -14.58
CA GLY A 331 1.43 8.98 -13.66
C GLY A 331 2.37 8.14 -12.78
N SER A 332 3.67 8.20 -13.00
CA SER A 332 4.67 7.53 -12.16
C SER A 332 4.92 8.36 -10.90
N ALA A 333 4.54 7.85 -9.71
CA ALA A 333 4.59 8.62 -8.47
C ALA A 333 5.13 7.80 -7.28
N SER A 334 5.64 8.49 -6.24
CA SER A 334 6.00 7.89 -4.93
C SER A 334 7.01 6.74 -5.07
N ALA A 335 6.65 5.48 -4.73
CA ALA A 335 7.53 4.31 -4.82
C ALA A 335 8.11 4.08 -6.24
N SER A 336 7.36 4.47 -7.30
CA SER A 336 7.88 4.46 -8.68
C SER A 336 9.02 5.44 -8.87
N GLU A 337 8.92 6.62 -8.26
CA GLU A 337 9.95 7.66 -8.33
C GLU A 337 11.17 7.30 -7.49
N ILE A 338 10.93 6.63 -6.34
CA ILE A 338 12.00 6.08 -5.49
C ILE A 338 12.81 5.05 -6.29
N LEU A 339 12.14 4.08 -6.92
CA LEU A 339 12.82 3.07 -7.72
C LEU A 339 13.55 3.68 -8.92
N ALA A 340 12.88 4.54 -9.70
CA ALA A 340 13.48 5.19 -10.87
C ALA A 340 14.69 6.05 -10.49
N GLY A 341 14.59 6.84 -9.42
CA GLY A 341 15.67 7.66 -8.89
C GLY A 341 16.85 6.83 -8.37
N ALA A 342 16.54 5.75 -7.61
CA ALA A 342 17.56 4.83 -7.12
C ALA A 342 18.35 4.18 -8.26
N LEU A 343 17.66 3.71 -9.29
CA LEU A 343 18.30 3.09 -10.45
C LEU A 343 19.15 4.10 -11.23
N LYS A 344 18.62 5.28 -11.48
CA LYS A 344 19.31 6.35 -12.20
C LYS A 344 20.61 6.79 -11.50
N ASP A 345 20.55 6.93 -10.17
CA ASP A 345 21.66 7.46 -9.38
C ASP A 345 22.74 6.41 -9.08
N ASN A 346 22.46 5.11 -9.22
CA ASN A 346 23.38 4.03 -8.83
C ASN A 346 23.93 3.19 -10.01
N ARG A 347 23.42 3.34 -11.24
CA ARG A 347 23.80 2.47 -12.37
C ARG A 347 23.93 3.21 -13.70
N ASP A 348 25.07 3.02 -14.37
CA ASP A 348 25.34 3.62 -15.69
C ASP A 348 24.64 2.87 -16.85
N ASN A 349 24.29 1.59 -16.67
CA ASN A 349 23.60 0.78 -17.68
C ASN A 349 22.05 0.83 -17.52
N ILE A 350 21.54 1.88 -16.94
CA ILE A 350 20.12 2.23 -16.88
C ILE A 350 19.86 3.46 -17.77
N THR A 351 18.74 3.46 -18.46
CA THR A 351 18.25 4.63 -19.20
C THR A 351 16.78 4.84 -18.89
N LEU A 352 16.43 6.01 -18.39
CA LEU A 352 15.03 6.39 -18.18
C LEU A 352 14.47 7.01 -19.47
N VAL A 353 13.33 6.50 -19.94
CA VAL A 353 12.66 6.95 -21.17
C VAL A 353 11.21 7.33 -20.87
N GLY A 354 10.70 8.35 -21.51
CA GLY A 354 9.30 8.79 -21.43
C GLY A 354 9.15 10.24 -21.02
N LYS A 355 8.34 10.51 -20.00
CA LYS A 355 8.08 11.88 -19.49
C LYS A 355 8.53 11.99 -18.04
N LYS A 356 8.73 13.23 -17.60
CA LYS A 356 8.99 13.56 -16.20
C LYS A 356 7.89 12.98 -15.32
N SER A 357 8.27 12.34 -14.20
CA SER A 357 7.35 11.73 -13.25
C SER A 357 6.55 12.78 -12.47
N PHE A 358 5.60 12.36 -11.67
CA PHE A 358 4.61 13.19 -10.98
C PHE A 358 5.24 14.21 -10.01
N GLY A 359 6.24 13.81 -9.23
CA GLY A 359 6.82 14.67 -8.20
C GLY A 359 6.18 14.51 -6.81
N LYS A 360 5.70 13.31 -6.46
CA LYS A 360 5.19 13.02 -5.12
C LYS A 360 6.32 12.55 -4.19
N GLY A 361 7.10 13.51 -3.71
CA GLY A 361 8.24 13.26 -2.83
C GLY A 361 7.94 13.39 -1.34
N SER A 362 6.69 13.35 -0.92
CA SER A 362 6.29 13.41 0.50
C SER A 362 6.10 12.01 1.09
N VAL A 363 6.61 11.82 2.32
CA VAL A 363 6.43 10.61 3.13
C VAL A 363 5.14 10.74 3.92
N GLN A 364 4.21 9.82 3.73
CA GLN A 364 2.98 9.79 4.53
C GLN A 364 3.03 8.65 5.54
N GLU A 365 2.74 8.99 6.79
CA GLU A 365 2.40 8.01 7.81
C GLU A 365 0.89 7.74 7.77
N PHE A 366 0.52 6.46 7.77
CA PHE A 366 -0.86 6.02 7.79
C PHE A 366 -1.23 5.59 9.21
N VAL A 367 -2.02 6.42 9.90
CA VAL A 367 -2.42 6.21 11.29
C VAL A 367 -3.84 5.65 11.31
N LYS A 368 -4.00 4.43 11.82
CA LYS A 368 -5.33 3.84 12.07
C LYS A 368 -6.00 4.56 13.23
N LEU A 369 -7.26 4.91 13.04
CA LEU A 369 -8.08 5.60 14.02
C LEU A 369 -9.31 4.72 14.39
N PRO A 370 -10.02 5.03 15.48
CA PRO A 370 -11.24 4.30 15.85
C PRO A 370 -12.29 4.26 14.73
N GLN A 371 -13.21 3.29 14.79
CA GLN A 371 -14.32 3.10 13.83
C GLN A 371 -13.83 2.83 12.39
N ASP A 372 -12.72 2.09 12.24
CA ASP A 372 -12.11 1.74 10.96
C ASP A 372 -11.72 2.95 10.09
N THR A 373 -11.66 4.15 10.67
CA THR A 373 -11.18 5.36 10.03
C THR A 373 -9.64 5.41 10.04
N ALA A 374 -9.05 6.33 9.26
CA ALA A 374 -7.61 6.55 9.27
C ALA A 374 -7.26 8.00 8.96
N ALA A 375 -6.06 8.40 9.36
CA ALA A 375 -5.44 9.65 8.91
C ALA A 375 -4.14 9.32 8.18
N LYS A 376 -3.93 9.95 7.05
CA LYS A 376 -2.67 9.93 6.32
C LYS A 376 -2.03 11.30 6.48
N ILE A 377 -0.85 11.36 7.07
CA ILE A 377 -0.19 12.60 7.47
C ILE A 377 1.21 12.64 6.85
N THR A 378 1.57 13.74 6.21
CA THR A 378 2.93 13.96 5.71
C THR A 378 3.87 14.25 6.87
N VAL A 379 4.89 13.41 7.02
CA VAL A 379 5.85 13.46 8.13
C VAL A 379 7.27 13.77 7.69
N ALA A 380 7.61 13.52 6.41
CA ALA A 380 8.97 13.72 5.88
C ALA A 380 8.93 13.90 4.34
N ARG A 381 10.11 14.05 3.74
CA ARG A 381 10.29 14.15 2.28
C ARG A 381 11.31 13.13 1.77
N TRP A 382 11.08 12.64 0.55
CA TRP A 382 11.99 11.75 -0.14
C TRP A 382 13.03 12.54 -0.94
N LEU A 383 14.30 12.15 -0.77
CA LEU A 383 15.40 12.57 -1.63
C LEU A 383 15.96 11.35 -2.37
N THR A 384 16.42 11.52 -3.59
CA THR A 384 17.15 10.49 -4.32
C THR A 384 18.49 10.16 -3.62
N PRO A 385 19.16 9.07 -3.96
CA PRO A 385 20.51 8.78 -3.42
C PRO A 385 21.49 9.96 -3.50
N ASN A 386 21.43 10.75 -4.57
CA ASN A 386 22.26 11.95 -4.76
C ASN A 386 21.74 13.19 -4.02
N GLY A 387 20.71 13.06 -3.18
CA GLY A 387 20.16 14.15 -2.37
C GLY A 387 19.23 15.11 -3.13
N VAL A 388 18.77 14.74 -4.33
CA VAL A 388 17.82 15.54 -5.09
C VAL A 388 16.41 15.33 -4.54
N GLN A 389 15.72 16.43 -4.26
CA GLN A 389 14.33 16.38 -3.74
C GLN A 389 13.38 15.88 -4.84
N ILE A 390 12.58 14.86 -4.52
CA ILE A 390 11.58 14.32 -5.45
C ILE A 390 10.32 15.21 -5.46
N ASN A 391 9.96 15.80 -4.30
CA ASN A 391 8.72 16.58 -4.16
C ASN A 391 8.67 17.74 -5.16
N GLU A 392 7.58 17.83 -5.94
CA GLU A 392 7.32 18.80 -7.01
C GLU A 392 8.29 18.75 -8.20
N GLN A 393 9.48 18.18 -8.00
CA GLN A 393 10.49 18.10 -9.06
C GLN A 393 10.34 16.86 -9.93
N GLY A 394 9.93 15.72 -9.33
CA GLY A 394 9.85 14.43 -10.01
C GLY A 394 11.22 13.92 -10.50
N ILE A 395 11.20 12.81 -11.17
CA ILE A 395 12.36 12.20 -11.83
C ILE A 395 12.29 12.53 -13.32
N LYS A 396 13.34 13.17 -13.84
CA LYS A 396 13.46 13.48 -15.28
C LYS A 396 13.96 12.26 -16.04
N PRO A 397 13.36 11.89 -17.17
CA PRO A 397 13.91 10.85 -18.04
C PRO A 397 15.23 11.31 -18.65
N ASP A 398 16.07 10.37 -19.07
CA ASP A 398 17.28 10.63 -19.85
C ASP A 398 16.95 10.88 -21.32
N LYS A 399 15.89 10.23 -21.82
CA LYS A 399 15.34 10.42 -23.16
C LYS A 399 13.86 10.78 -23.06
N GLU A 400 13.54 12.02 -23.33
CA GLU A 400 12.16 12.50 -23.32
C GLU A 400 11.44 12.10 -24.61
N VAL A 401 10.26 11.45 -24.44
CA VAL A 401 9.41 10.98 -25.53
C VAL A 401 7.95 11.23 -25.16
N ASP A 402 7.24 11.92 -26.03
CA ASP A 402 5.80 12.17 -25.86
C ASP A 402 4.99 10.92 -26.23
N LEU A 403 3.82 10.81 -25.60
CA LEU A 403 2.74 9.89 -25.94
C LEU A 403 1.45 10.70 -25.94
N ASN A 404 0.95 11.04 -27.10
CA ASN A 404 -0.18 11.94 -27.28
C ASN A 404 -1.49 11.18 -27.59
N ASN A 405 -2.61 11.90 -27.60
CA ASN A 405 -3.92 11.30 -27.86
C ASN A 405 -4.03 10.62 -29.25
N ASP A 406 -3.30 11.14 -30.25
CA ASP A 406 -3.29 10.52 -31.59
C ASP A 406 -2.58 9.16 -31.57
N ASP A 407 -1.54 9.02 -30.75
CA ASP A 407 -0.84 7.75 -30.54
C ASP A 407 -1.77 6.73 -29.86
N TYR A 408 -2.48 7.14 -28.79
CA TYR A 408 -3.49 6.28 -28.16
C TYR A 408 -4.60 5.84 -29.13
N ASN A 409 -5.13 6.77 -29.90
CA ASN A 409 -6.21 6.49 -30.84
C ASN A 409 -5.79 5.53 -31.96
N ASN A 410 -4.51 5.51 -32.31
CA ASN A 410 -3.94 4.64 -33.35
C ASN A 410 -3.20 3.42 -32.77
N ASN A 411 -3.32 3.13 -31.47
CA ASN A 411 -2.62 2.04 -30.79
C ASN A 411 -1.11 2.05 -30.99
N ARG A 412 -0.49 3.24 -31.03
CA ARG A 412 0.97 3.41 -31.11
C ARG A 412 1.53 3.64 -29.69
N ASP A 413 2.74 3.16 -29.46
CA ASP A 413 3.48 3.41 -28.20
C ASP A 413 4.91 3.89 -28.51
N PRO A 414 5.07 5.17 -28.89
CA PRO A 414 6.40 5.72 -29.23
C PRO A 414 7.38 5.68 -28.07
N GLN A 415 6.90 5.65 -26.81
CA GLN A 415 7.77 5.51 -25.65
C GLN A 415 8.35 4.09 -25.53
N LEU A 416 7.53 3.06 -25.75
CA LEU A 416 7.99 1.67 -25.79
C LEU A 416 8.92 1.45 -26.99
N ASP A 417 8.57 2.00 -28.16
CA ASP A 417 9.41 1.92 -29.36
C ASP A 417 10.79 2.56 -29.10
N ALA A 418 10.83 3.72 -28.44
CA ALA A 418 12.07 4.40 -28.06
C ALA A 418 12.87 3.60 -27.02
N ALA A 419 12.22 2.89 -26.10
CA ALA A 419 12.86 1.99 -25.14
C ALA A 419 13.51 0.79 -25.85
N MET A 420 12.78 0.16 -26.75
CA MET A 420 13.26 -0.94 -27.59
C MET A 420 14.47 -0.50 -28.44
N GLN A 421 14.37 0.66 -29.09
CA GLN A 421 15.49 1.18 -29.91
C GLN A 421 16.70 1.50 -29.04
N THR A 422 16.51 2.08 -27.86
CA THR A 422 17.60 2.39 -26.93
C THR A 422 18.36 1.13 -26.51
N LEU A 423 17.63 0.01 -26.22
CA LEU A 423 18.28 -1.26 -25.91
C LEU A 423 18.98 -1.85 -27.13
N LYS A 424 18.36 -1.81 -28.32
CA LYS A 424 18.99 -2.29 -29.56
C LYS A 424 20.32 -1.58 -29.81
N ASP A 425 20.33 -0.25 -29.71
CA ASP A 425 21.54 0.57 -29.93
C ASP A 425 22.66 0.21 -28.93
N LYS A 426 22.33 0.08 -27.64
CA LYS A 426 23.29 -0.26 -26.59
C LYS A 426 23.83 -1.68 -26.70
N LEU A 427 23.02 -2.61 -27.15
CA LEU A 427 23.37 -4.04 -27.32
C LEU A 427 23.96 -4.36 -28.68
N GLY A 428 24.00 -3.41 -29.62
CA GLY A 428 24.45 -3.64 -30.99
C GLY A 428 23.53 -4.59 -31.78
N LEU A 429 22.24 -4.61 -31.44
CA LEU A 429 21.23 -5.45 -32.09
C LEU A 429 20.63 -4.72 -33.32
N LYS A 430 20.30 -5.48 -34.34
CA LYS A 430 19.67 -4.95 -35.57
C LYS A 430 18.14 -5.05 -35.52
#